data_35a21c65996122651be34909d59fd0d0
#
_entry.id   35a21c65996122651be34909d59fd0d0
#
_cell.length_a   1.000
_cell.length_b   1.000
_cell.length_c   1.000
_cell.angle_alpha   90.00
_cell.angle_beta   90.00
_cell.angle_gamma   90.00
#
_symmetry.space_group_name_H-M   'P 1'
#
loop_
_entity.id
_entity.type
_entity.pdbx_description
1 polymer ?
#
loop_
_entity_poly.entity_id
_entity_poly.type
_entity_poly.pdbx_seq_one_letter_code
_entity_poly.pdbx_strand_id
1 'polypeptide(L)'
;MKKFWPSILIFLYLVSIQLPVFAEEPVQLPLKSEAAALIDSDTGAVLYGKNPNQKMYPASLTKIATAIYAIEKGNLDRLVTVSGNAVRQDGTRVYLNEGEQVPLKKLIQGMLINSGNDAAVAIAEYTDGSVQQFAENLNIYLKTKIGVANTHFTNPNGLFDPNHYTTAMDMALITNYAIKNPVFAEIFGTKILPWKGQSWQTNLVTHHKMLKGEIAYPGITGGKTGYTSETKQTLATTADNGKIRLTAVVLKSNLKNDKYNDTAILFDYGFKNFQHLTIKQGEIFTTAERKEFYPDKDVLVTQRIDGCSKNIANDGLLSIQDNRGQVVQRVQLTYKEPPKPKVASFNKVKKSNNKQTELEIIIVNTVLGMIIILIGISLAVRKKQSRGY
;
A
#
# COMPACT_ATOMS: atom_id res chain seq x y z
N MET A 1 -20.17 -67.76 -47.33
CA MET A 1 -19.70 -67.69 -45.93
C MET A 1 -18.96 -66.37 -45.74
N LYS A 2 -19.60 -65.35 -45.15
CA LYS A 2 -19.01 -64.06 -44.97
C LYS A 2 -18.46 -64.02 -43.53
N LYS A 3 -17.14 -63.80 -43.40
CA LYS A 3 -16.48 -63.63 -42.07
C LYS A 3 -16.69 -62.20 -41.59
N PHE A 4 -17.35 -62.05 -40.44
CA PHE A 4 -17.45 -60.83 -39.63
C PHE A 4 -16.18 -60.72 -38.82
N TRP A 5 -15.52 -59.55 -38.91
CA TRP A 5 -14.46 -59.14 -38.02
C TRP A 5 -15.04 -58.10 -37.05
N PRO A 6 -14.99 -58.31 -35.73
CA PRO A 6 -15.39 -57.26 -34.79
C PRO A 6 -14.23 -56.30 -34.56
N SER A 7 -14.44 -55.06 -34.92
CA SER A 7 -13.54 -53.95 -34.56
C SER A 7 -13.66 -53.66 -33.07
N ILE A 8 -12.63 -53.99 -32.30
CA ILE A 8 -12.51 -53.62 -30.89
C ILE A 8 -12.10 -52.16 -30.83
N LEU A 9 -13.05 -51.27 -30.53
CA LEU A 9 -12.82 -49.87 -30.15
C LEU A 9 -12.30 -49.87 -28.69
N ILE A 10 -10.99 -49.72 -28.52
CA ILE A 10 -10.39 -49.43 -27.23
C ILE A 10 -10.63 -47.95 -26.94
N PHE A 11 -11.63 -47.68 -26.10
CA PHE A 11 -11.88 -46.39 -25.54
C PHE A 11 -10.81 -46.16 -24.47
N LEU A 12 -9.72 -45.43 -24.83
CA LEU A 12 -8.76 -44.91 -23.83
C LEU A 12 -9.45 -43.83 -22.98
N TYR A 13 -9.96 -44.23 -21.84
CA TYR A 13 -10.40 -43.31 -20.81
C TYR A 13 -9.12 -42.70 -20.19
N LEU A 14 -8.69 -41.54 -20.71
CA LEU A 14 -7.72 -40.68 -20.04
C LEU A 14 -8.41 -40.14 -18.78
N VAL A 15 -8.30 -40.87 -17.68
CA VAL A 15 -8.55 -40.35 -16.34
C VAL A 15 -7.50 -39.29 -16.09
N SER A 16 -7.84 -38.03 -16.36
CA SER A 16 -7.09 -36.86 -15.86
C SER A 16 -7.13 -36.92 -14.34
N ILE A 17 -6.11 -37.51 -13.75
CA ILE A 17 -5.86 -37.40 -12.31
C ILE A 17 -5.51 -35.93 -12.09
N GLN A 18 -6.52 -35.13 -11.76
CA GLN A 18 -6.31 -33.83 -11.16
C GLN A 18 -5.73 -34.12 -9.76
N LEU A 19 -4.41 -34.09 -9.69
CA LEU A 19 -3.76 -34.04 -8.38
C LEU A 19 -4.33 -32.79 -7.67
N PRO A 20 -4.93 -32.95 -6.49
CA PRO A 20 -5.36 -31.80 -5.75
C PRO A 20 -4.13 -30.93 -5.51
N VAL A 21 -4.09 -29.76 -6.11
CA VAL A 21 -3.15 -28.71 -5.70
C VAL A 21 -3.63 -28.31 -4.32
N PHE A 22 -3.04 -28.91 -3.30
CA PHE A 22 -3.18 -28.42 -1.93
C PHE A 22 -2.56 -27.04 -1.90
N ALA A 23 -3.40 -26.02 -2.02
CA ALA A 23 -3.00 -24.68 -1.65
C ALA A 23 -2.61 -24.78 -0.17
N GLU A 24 -1.34 -24.66 0.14
CA GLU A 24 -0.84 -24.67 1.51
C GLU A 24 -1.56 -23.56 2.26
N GLU A 25 -2.18 -23.91 3.41
CA GLU A 25 -2.96 -22.94 4.18
C GLU A 25 -2.10 -21.71 4.53
N PRO A 26 -2.67 -20.50 4.50
CA PRO A 26 -1.95 -19.30 4.88
C PRO A 26 -1.41 -19.45 6.30
N VAL A 27 -0.18 -18.99 6.52
CA VAL A 27 0.49 -19.10 7.83
C VAL A 27 -0.40 -18.54 8.92
N GLN A 28 -0.74 -19.39 9.91
CA GLN A 28 -1.50 -18.99 11.09
C GLN A 28 -0.54 -18.79 12.25
N LEU A 29 -0.30 -17.54 12.65
CA LEU A 29 0.45 -17.23 13.86
C LEU A 29 -0.48 -17.32 15.09
N PRO A 30 0.00 -17.81 16.25
CA PRO A 30 -0.83 -17.99 17.45
C PRO A 30 -1.07 -16.66 18.19
N LEU A 31 -1.61 -15.67 17.48
CA LEU A 31 -1.86 -14.33 18.01
C LEU A 31 -3.17 -14.30 18.80
N LYS A 32 -3.15 -13.67 19.97
CA LYS A 32 -4.33 -13.46 20.82
C LYS A 32 -5.11 -12.19 20.46
N SER A 33 -4.46 -11.20 19.86
CA SER A 33 -5.11 -10.01 19.32
C SER A 33 -6.12 -10.39 18.23
N GLU A 34 -7.23 -9.66 18.15
CA GLU A 34 -8.30 -9.93 17.20
C GLU A 34 -7.90 -9.58 15.77
N ALA A 35 -7.14 -8.50 15.60
CA ALA A 35 -6.53 -8.14 14.32
C ALA A 35 -5.06 -7.79 14.46
N ALA A 36 -4.28 -8.08 13.40
CA ALA A 36 -2.87 -7.76 13.33
C ALA A 36 -2.43 -7.51 11.88
N ALA A 37 -1.40 -6.66 11.73
CA ALA A 37 -0.69 -6.46 10.47
C ALA A 37 0.81 -6.32 10.73
N LEU A 38 1.62 -6.91 9.84
CA LEU A 38 3.06 -6.74 9.79
C LEU A 38 3.47 -6.32 8.39
N ILE A 39 4.20 -5.23 8.29
CA ILE A 39 4.73 -4.74 7.02
C ILE A 39 6.23 -4.47 7.11
N ASP A 40 6.90 -4.60 5.98
CA ASP A 40 8.26 -4.11 5.80
C ASP A 40 8.23 -2.57 5.69
N SER A 41 8.97 -1.89 6.56
CA SER A 41 8.95 -0.42 6.63
C SER A 41 9.69 0.25 5.47
N ASP A 42 10.63 -0.44 4.83
CA ASP A 42 11.42 0.09 3.71
C ASP A 42 10.66 0.00 2.40
N THR A 43 10.04 -1.16 2.14
CA THR A 43 9.39 -1.47 0.86
C THR A 43 7.88 -1.29 0.88
N GLY A 44 7.24 -1.31 2.06
CA GLY A 44 5.80 -1.33 2.23
C GLY A 44 5.16 -2.71 1.97
N ALA A 45 5.96 -3.75 1.78
CA ALA A 45 5.45 -5.11 1.55
C ALA A 45 4.67 -5.63 2.76
N VAL A 46 3.53 -6.28 2.49
CA VAL A 46 2.70 -6.90 3.53
C VAL A 46 3.23 -8.30 3.81
N LEU A 47 3.73 -8.51 5.02
CA LEU A 47 4.36 -9.77 5.42
C LEU A 47 3.40 -10.72 6.14
N TYR A 48 2.45 -10.15 6.89
CA TYR A 48 1.43 -10.93 7.60
C TYR A 48 0.17 -10.10 7.88
N GLY A 49 -0.99 -10.76 7.90
CA GLY A 49 -2.26 -10.17 8.27
C GLY A 49 -3.19 -11.18 8.94
N LYS A 50 -3.69 -10.85 10.14
CA LYS A 50 -4.82 -11.50 10.80
C LYS A 50 -5.97 -10.50 10.83
N ASN A 51 -7.08 -10.77 10.18
CA ASN A 51 -8.21 -9.83 10.06
C ASN A 51 -7.74 -8.38 9.74
N PRO A 52 -6.77 -8.19 8.82
CA PRO A 52 -6.02 -6.94 8.71
C PRO A 52 -6.88 -5.75 8.30
N ASN A 53 -8.00 -5.99 7.64
CA ASN A 53 -8.94 -4.97 7.14
C ASN A 53 -10.23 -4.86 7.96
N GLN A 54 -10.33 -5.58 9.09
CA GLN A 54 -11.48 -5.47 9.98
C GLN A 54 -11.47 -4.11 10.68
N LYS A 55 -12.59 -3.39 10.60
CA LYS A 55 -12.76 -2.09 11.29
C LYS A 55 -12.80 -2.30 12.80
N MET A 56 -11.95 -1.56 13.49
CA MET A 56 -11.80 -1.60 14.95
C MET A 56 -11.50 -0.21 15.51
N TYR A 57 -11.69 -0.04 16.80
CA TYR A 57 -11.37 1.19 17.49
C TYR A 57 -9.86 1.26 17.79
N PRO A 58 -9.17 2.36 17.42
CA PRO A 58 -7.71 2.49 17.59
C PRO A 58 -7.28 2.88 18.99
N ALA A 59 -8.15 3.52 19.79
CA ALA A 59 -7.76 4.31 20.97
C ALA A 59 -6.62 5.29 20.63
N SER A 60 -5.64 5.46 21.51
CA SER A 60 -4.54 6.42 21.35
C SER A 60 -3.56 6.12 20.20
N LEU A 61 -3.75 5.06 19.39
CA LEU A 61 -3.00 4.93 18.13
C LEU A 61 -3.38 6.04 17.15
N THR A 62 -4.57 6.63 17.26
CA THR A 62 -4.99 7.83 16.52
C THR A 62 -3.95 8.94 16.56
N LYS A 63 -3.26 9.10 17.68
CA LYS A 63 -2.24 10.14 17.88
C LYS A 63 -1.03 10.04 16.95
N ILE A 64 -0.81 8.86 16.33
CA ILE A 64 0.19 8.68 15.28
C ILE A 64 -0.20 9.54 14.08
N ALA A 65 -1.46 9.44 13.64
CA ALA A 65 -1.98 10.23 12.52
C ALA A 65 -2.03 11.72 12.86
N THR A 66 -2.50 12.06 14.05
CA THR A 66 -2.52 13.45 14.54
C THR A 66 -1.13 14.08 14.52
N ALA A 67 -0.11 13.34 14.97
CA ALA A 67 1.25 13.84 15.03
C ALA A 67 1.85 14.09 13.66
N ILE A 68 1.78 13.10 12.73
CA ILE A 68 2.38 13.28 11.41
C ILE A 68 1.67 14.37 10.61
N TYR A 69 0.34 14.47 10.70
CA TYR A 69 -0.41 15.53 10.05
C TYR A 69 -0.01 16.92 10.58
N ALA A 70 0.09 17.08 11.93
CA ALA A 70 0.50 18.33 12.53
C ALA A 70 1.97 18.70 12.23
N ILE A 71 2.87 17.71 12.13
CA ILE A 71 4.28 17.94 11.75
C ILE A 71 4.38 18.43 10.31
N GLU A 72 3.63 17.84 9.39
CA GLU A 72 3.72 18.22 7.97
C GLU A 72 2.99 19.54 7.65
N LYS A 73 1.98 19.91 8.44
CA LYS A 73 1.16 21.09 8.19
C LYS A 73 1.58 22.30 9.00
N GLY A 74 2.13 22.08 10.22
CA GLY A 74 2.39 23.13 11.17
C GLY A 74 3.84 23.63 11.18
N ASN A 75 4.03 24.79 11.83
CA ASN A 75 5.36 25.28 12.19
C ASN A 75 5.68 24.80 13.62
N LEU A 76 6.66 23.92 13.76
CA LEU A 76 7.01 23.22 14.99
C LEU A 76 7.44 24.15 16.14
N ASP A 77 8.01 25.32 15.82
CA ASP A 77 8.49 26.30 16.80
C ASP A 77 7.39 27.32 17.18
N ARG A 78 6.24 27.29 16.49
CA ARG A 78 5.15 28.20 16.76
C ARG A 78 4.54 27.93 18.13
N LEU A 79 4.33 29.00 18.90
CA LEU A 79 3.61 28.94 20.16
C LEU A 79 2.12 28.75 19.92
N VAL A 80 1.58 27.71 20.53
CA VAL A 80 0.16 27.36 20.54
C VAL A 80 -0.44 27.81 21.85
N THR A 81 -1.49 28.63 21.81
CA THR A 81 -2.26 29.00 22.98
C THR A 81 -3.24 27.89 23.32
N VAL A 82 -3.13 27.31 24.50
CA VAL A 82 -3.96 26.20 24.97
C VAL A 82 -5.35 26.71 25.36
N SER A 83 -6.39 26.09 24.82
CA SER A 83 -7.79 26.44 25.08
C SER A 83 -8.33 25.78 26.34
N GLY A 84 -9.43 26.34 26.87
CA GLY A 84 -10.20 25.73 27.96
C GLY A 84 -10.80 24.36 27.55
N ASN A 85 -11.07 24.11 26.27
CA ASN A 85 -11.51 22.81 25.78
C ASN A 85 -10.38 21.78 25.88
N ALA A 86 -9.17 22.13 25.50
CA ALA A 86 -8.02 21.24 25.57
C ALA A 86 -7.73 20.77 27.00
N VAL A 87 -7.75 21.66 27.98
CA VAL A 87 -7.44 21.32 29.40
C VAL A 87 -8.50 20.45 30.05
N ARG A 88 -9.74 20.48 29.56
CA ARG A 88 -10.85 19.67 30.09
C ARG A 88 -10.93 18.25 29.54
N GLN A 89 -9.99 17.85 28.68
CA GLN A 89 -10.02 16.52 28.10
C GLN A 89 -9.84 15.41 29.15
N ASP A 90 -10.65 14.36 29.02
CA ASP A 90 -10.55 13.18 29.87
C ASP A 90 -9.33 12.29 29.54
N GLY A 91 -8.99 11.41 30.47
CA GLY A 91 -7.93 10.42 30.33
C GLY A 91 -6.53 10.96 30.59
N THR A 92 -5.53 10.46 29.88
CA THR A 92 -4.13 10.84 30.09
C THR A 92 -3.86 12.25 29.59
N ARG A 93 -3.16 13.06 30.41
CA ARG A 93 -2.84 14.45 30.11
C ARG A 93 -1.38 14.77 30.41
N VAL A 94 -0.88 15.87 29.86
CA VAL A 94 0.38 16.53 30.29
C VAL A 94 0.15 17.74 31.16
N TYR A 95 -1.12 17.94 31.59
CA TYR A 95 -1.58 18.93 32.52
C TYR A 95 -1.25 20.37 32.07
N LEU A 96 -1.70 20.71 30.88
CA LEU A 96 -1.62 22.05 30.32
C LEU A 96 -2.60 23.00 31.08
N ASN A 97 -2.25 24.29 31.17
CA ASN A 97 -3.14 25.32 31.64
C ASN A 97 -3.85 26.05 30.49
N GLU A 98 -5.06 26.52 30.76
CA GLU A 98 -5.74 27.43 29.82
C GLU A 98 -4.93 28.72 29.66
N GLY A 99 -4.73 29.16 28.41
CA GLY A 99 -3.90 30.31 28.06
C GLY A 99 -2.40 30.06 28.04
N GLU A 100 -1.93 28.87 28.46
CA GLU A 100 -0.51 28.49 28.34
C GLU A 100 -0.07 28.51 26.88
N GLN A 101 1.11 29.11 26.63
CA GLN A 101 1.71 29.13 25.31
C GLN A 101 2.82 28.05 25.20
N VAL A 102 2.62 27.06 24.35
CA VAL A 102 3.50 25.90 24.25
C VAL A 102 3.93 25.70 22.80
N PRO A 103 5.23 25.49 22.49
CA PRO A 103 5.65 25.18 21.13
C PRO A 103 4.95 23.92 20.59
N LEU A 104 4.55 23.93 19.31
CA LEU A 104 3.88 22.81 18.67
C LEU A 104 4.69 21.50 18.81
N LYS A 105 6.02 21.55 18.61
CA LYS A 105 6.89 20.36 18.81
C LYS A 105 6.73 19.78 20.20
N LYS A 106 6.69 20.63 21.23
CA LYS A 106 6.54 20.19 22.62
C LYS A 106 5.16 19.56 22.88
N LEU A 107 4.10 20.11 22.30
CA LEU A 107 2.77 19.48 22.36
C LEU A 107 2.76 18.09 21.72
N ILE A 108 3.38 17.94 20.54
CA ILE A 108 3.50 16.65 19.85
C ILE A 108 4.30 15.65 20.70
N GLN A 109 5.37 16.08 21.34
CA GLN A 109 6.14 15.25 22.29
C GLN A 109 5.27 14.80 23.47
N GLY A 110 4.55 15.71 24.11
CA GLY A 110 3.63 15.38 25.21
C GLY A 110 2.52 14.43 24.80
N MET A 111 1.98 14.61 23.60
CA MET A 111 0.94 13.77 23.02
C MET A 111 1.44 12.35 22.70
N LEU A 112 2.60 12.19 22.09
CA LEU A 112 3.09 10.86 21.68
C LEU A 112 3.72 10.08 22.84
N ILE A 113 4.56 10.73 23.68
CA ILE A 113 5.33 10.07 24.73
C ILE A 113 4.42 9.74 25.93
N ASN A 114 3.70 10.73 26.45
CA ASN A 114 2.79 10.56 27.59
C ASN A 114 1.34 10.25 27.20
N SER A 115 1.03 10.23 25.90
CA SER A 115 -0.35 10.05 25.42
C SER A 115 -1.32 11.18 25.81
N GLY A 116 -0.85 12.45 25.98
CA GLY A 116 -1.63 13.59 26.41
C GLY A 116 -2.82 13.90 25.52
N ASN A 117 -4.05 13.80 26.04
CA ASN A 117 -5.28 14.13 25.33
C ASN A 117 -5.47 15.65 25.21
N ASP A 118 -5.09 16.40 26.26
CA ASP A 118 -5.03 17.87 26.29
C ASP A 118 -4.11 18.40 25.17
N ALA A 119 -2.91 17.84 25.04
CA ALA A 119 -2.00 18.22 23.97
C ALA A 119 -2.56 17.89 22.58
N ALA A 120 -3.25 16.75 22.40
CA ALA A 120 -3.84 16.38 21.12
C ALA A 120 -4.92 17.38 20.67
N VAL A 121 -5.78 17.83 21.59
CA VAL A 121 -6.82 18.83 21.29
C VAL A 121 -6.21 20.20 21.01
N ALA A 122 -5.22 20.63 21.80
CA ALA A 122 -4.51 21.89 21.54
C ALA A 122 -3.84 21.91 20.15
N ILE A 123 -3.25 20.77 19.73
CA ILE A 123 -2.69 20.59 18.39
C ILE A 123 -3.78 20.73 17.32
N ALA A 124 -4.92 20.07 17.51
CA ALA A 124 -6.01 20.09 16.53
C ALA A 124 -6.58 21.49 16.34
N GLU A 125 -6.87 22.20 17.44
CA GLU A 125 -7.40 23.55 17.41
C GLU A 125 -6.42 24.56 16.78
N TYR A 126 -5.13 24.42 17.07
CA TYR A 126 -4.09 25.22 16.41
C TYR A 126 -3.99 24.96 14.92
N THR A 127 -4.03 23.67 14.51
CA THR A 127 -3.75 23.28 13.13
C THR A 127 -4.88 23.65 12.18
N ASP A 128 -6.13 23.47 12.59
CA ASP A 128 -7.33 23.64 11.75
C ASP A 128 -8.45 24.47 12.41
N GLY A 129 -8.20 25.13 13.52
CA GLY A 129 -9.15 26.03 14.20
C GLY A 129 -10.18 25.33 15.10
N SER A 130 -10.46 24.05 14.89
CA SER A 130 -11.36 23.26 15.74
C SER A 130 -11.07 21.76 15.65
N VAL A 131 -11.52 21.01 16.66
CA VAL A 131 -11.43 19.53 16.66
C VAL A 131 -12.18 18.92 15.48
N GLN A 132 -13.36 19.45 15.15
CA GLN A 132 -14.17 18.96 14.04
C GLN A 132 -13.45 19.18 12.69
N GLN A 133 -13.02 20.40 12.42
CA GLN A 133 -12.33 20.71 11.15
C GLN A 133 -11.03 19.94 11.03
N PHE A 134 -10.31 19.76 12.15
CA PHE A 134 -9.13 18.91 12.20
C PHE A 134 -9.44 17.47 11.79
N ALA A 135 -10.49 16.86 12.35
CA ALA A 135 -10.88 15.50 12.04
C ALA A 135 -11.24 15.33 10.56
N GLU A 136 -12.01 16.27 10.00
CA GLU A 136 -12.37 16.28 8.58
C GLU A 136 -11.11 16.34 7.68
N ASN A 137 -10.24 17.30 7.94
CA ASN A 137 -9.01 17.49 7.17
C ASN A 137 -8.02 16.33 7.34
N LEU A 138 -7.92 15.76 8.57
CA LEU A 138 -7.11 14.56 8.82
C LEU A 138 -7.60 13.38 7.99
N ASN A 139 -8.90 13.11 7.92
CA ASN A 139 -9.46 12.01 7.12
C ASN A 139 -9.19 12.22 5.62
N ILE A 140 -9.28 13.45 5.12
CA ILE A 140 -8.90 13.78 3.74
C ILE A 140 -7.40 13.50 3.51
N TYR A 141 -6.54 13.95 4.43
CA TYR A 141 -5.10 13.72 4.37
C TYR A 141 -4.76 12.23 4.38
N LEU A 142 -5.35 11.45 5.28
CA LEU A 142 -5.13 10.01 5.39
C LEU A 142 -5.50 9.30 4.08
N LYS A 143 -6.62 9.68 3.47
CA LYS A 143 -7.08 9.10 2.21
C LYS A 143 -6.22 9.52 1.02
N THR A 144 -5.90 10.81 0.88
CA THR A 144 -5.27 11.35 -0.34
C THR A 144 -3.75 11.27 -0.30
N LYS A 145 -3.12 11.40 0.87
CA LYS A 145 -1.67 11.44 1.02
C LYS A 145 -1.09 10.08 1.39
N ILE A 146 -1.75 9.32 2.28
CA ILE A 146 -1.28 8.01 2.73
C ILE A 146 -1.92 6.87 1.95
N GLY A 147 -3.16 7.06 1.46
CA GLY A 147 -3.86 6.07 0.64
C GLY A 147 -4.64 5.04 1.45
N VAL A 148 -4.99 5.34 2.72
CA VAL A 148 -5.81 4.44 3.53
C VAL A 148 -7.30 4.68 3.28
N ALA A 149 -8.10 3.62 3.27
CA ALA A 149 -9.51 3.68 2.87
C ALA A 149 -10.50 3.23 3.95
N ASN A 150 -10.03 2.52 4.97
CA ASN A 150 -10.88 1.93 6.00
C ASN A 150 -10.68 2.59 7.38
N THR A 151 -10.23 3.86 7.38
CA THR A 151 -10.00 4.66 8.59
C THR A 151 -10.88 5.90 8.54
N HIS A 152 -11.51 6.19 9.69
CA HIS A 152 -12.26 7.41 9.92
C HIS A 152 -12.08 7.86 11.37
N PHE A 153 -11.51 9.04 11.57
CA PHE A 153 -11.27 9.61 12.88
C PHE A 153 -12.20 10.79 13.12
N THR A 154 -12.82 10.84 14.30
CA THR A 154 -13.74 11.91 14.73
C THR A 154 -13.10 12.88 15.71
N ASN A 155 -11.90 12.53 16.23
CA ASN A 155 -11.17 13.34 17.18
C ASN A 155 -9.65 13.08 17.08
N PRO A 156 -8.78 13.97 17.64
CA PRO A 156 -7.33 13.86 17.52
C PRO A 156 -6.67 12.91 18.52
N ASN A 157 -7.40 12.47 19.56
CA ASN A 157 -6.82 11.77 20.70
C ASN A 157 -7.17 10.28 20.80
N GLY A 158 -8.22 9.81 20.07
CA GLY A 158 -8.67 8.43 20.05
C GLY A 158 -9.59 8.08 21.22
N LEU A 159 -10.25 9.06 21.85
CA LEU A 159 -11.38 8.79 22.74
C LEU A 159 -12.50 8.12 21.96
N PHE A 160 -13.26 7.27 22.65
CA PHE A 160 -14.27 6.44 22.02
C PHE A 160 -15.37 7.27 21.37
N ASP A 161 -15.66 6.94 20.15
CA ASP A 161 -16.81 7.34 19.36
C ASP A 161 -17.15 6.18 18.42
N PRO A 162 -18.43 5.80 18.23
CA PRO A 162 -18.80 4.66 17.37
C PRO A 162 -18.38 4.83 15.91
N ASN A 163 -18.18 6.07 15.45
CA ASN A 163 -17.71 6.38 14.10
C ASN A 163 -16.19 6.55 14.00
N HIS A 164 -15.45 6.39 15.13
CA HIS A 164 -14.00 6.52 15.19
C HIS A 164 -13.35 5.15 15.02
N TYR A 165 -12.97 4.78 13.81
CA TYR A 165 -12.45 3.46 13.50
C TYR A 165 -11.23 3.49 12.58
N THR A 166 -10.53 2.37 12.57
CA THR A 166 -9.41 2.05 11.68
C THR A 166 -9.33 0.55 11.44
N THR A 167 -8.30 0.10 10.73
CA THR A 167 -7.93 -1.31 10.59
C THR A 167 -6.47 -1.51 10.99
N ALA A 168 -6.06 -2.75 11.27
CA ALA A 168 -4.66 -3.04 11.57
C ALA A 168 -3.75 -2.69 10.39
N MET A 169 -4.20 -2.94 9.17
CA MET A 169 -3.47 -2.60 7.95
C MET A 169 -3.34 -1.08 7.77
N ASP A 170 -4.44 -0.33 7.88
CA ASP A 170 -4.40 1.12 7.73
C ASP A 170 -3.47 1.76 8.78
N MET A 171 -3.56 1.31 10.04
CA MET A 171 -2.65 1.80 11.10
C MET A 171 -1.18 1.44 10.84
N ALA A 172 -0.90 0.26 10.25
CA ALA A 172 0.45 -0.09 9.85
C ALA A 172 0.97 0.83 8.74
N LEU A 173 0.13 1.12 7.73
CA LEU A 173 0.47 2.06 6.64
C LEU A 173 0.67 3.49 7.17
N ILE A 174 -0.21 3.97 8.05
CA ILE A 174 -0.09 5.30 8.69
C ILE A 174 1.20 5.39 9.50
N THR A 175 1.50 4.36 10.32
CA THR A 175 2.72 4.32 11.13
C THR A 175 3.95 4.29 10.23
N ASN A 176 3.94 3.46 9.18
CA ASN A 176 5.03 3.35 8.22
C ASN A 176 5.28 4.65 7.43
N TYR A 177 4.23 5.36 7.08
CA TYR A 177 4.36 6.69 6.49
C TYR A 177 5.00 7.67 7.48
N ALA A 178 4.50 7.69 8.71
CA ALA A 178 4.93 8.63 9.74
C ALA A 178 6.42 8.49 10.10
N ILE A 179 6.93 7.26 10.26
CA ILE A 179 8.35 7.02 10.64
C ILE A 179 9.36 7.40 9.55
N LYS A 180 8.92 7.67 8.32
CA LYS A 180 9.78 8.24 7.27
C LYS A 180 10.10 9.71 7.52
N ASN A 181 9.30 10.40 8.33
CA ASN A 181 9.59 11.75 8.78
C ASN A 181 10.57 11.71 9.98
N PRO A 182 11.75 12.33 9.90
CA PRO A 182 12.77 12.20 10.94
C PRO A 182 12.33 12.82 12.27
N VAL A 183 11.54 13.91 12.28
CA VAL A 183 11.02 14.52 13.51
C VAL A 183 10.02 13.58 14.18
N PHE A 184 9.14 12.97 13.41
CA PHE A 184 8.21 12.00 13.96
C PHE A 184 8.96 10.79 14.53
N ALA A 185 9.91 10.23 13.79
CA ALA A 185 10.68 9.04 14.19
C ALA A 185 11.46 9.31 15.51
N GLU A 186 12.09 10.48 15.64
CA GLU A 186 12.77 10.93 16.87
C GLU A 186 11.80 10.88 18.06
N ILE A 187 10.63 11.51 17.94
CA ILE A 187 9.65 11.60 19.03
C ILE A 187 9.05 10.23 19.35
N PHE A 188 8.72 9.45 18.31
CA PHE A 188 8.11 8.13 18.42
C PHE A 188 9.03 7.09 19.09
N GLY A 189 10.37 7.28 18.94
CA GLY A 189 11.42 6.47 19.58
C GLY A 189 11.87 7.01 20.95
N THR A 190 11.35 8.14 21.42
CA THR A 190 11.77 8.73 22.68
C THR A 190 11.25 7.94 23.89
N LYS A 191 12.17 7.49 24.75
CA LYS A 191 11.86 6.72 25.96
C LYS A 191 11.48 7.61 27.14
N ILE A 192 12.27 8.66 27.36
CA ILE A 192 12.14 9.60 28.48
C ILE A 192 12.40 11.01 27.95
N LEU A 193 11.57 11.96 28.35
CA LEU A 193 11.70 13.37 28.00
C LEU A 193 11.47 14.26 29.23
N PRO A 194 12.41 15.12 29.63
CA PRO A 194 12.16 16.13 30.65
C PRO A 194 11.02 17.07 30.22
N TRP A 195 9.99 17.18 31.05
CA TRP A 195 8.82 18.02 30.82
C TRP A 195 8.78 19.17 31.80
N LYS A 196 8.76 20.39 31.28
CA LYS A 196 8.63 21.63 32.06
C LYS A 196 7.40 22.38 31.58
N GLY A 197 6.22 22.04 32.10
CA GLY A 197 4.96 22.80 31.93
C GLY A 197 4.81 23.84 33.05
N GLN A 198 3.78 24.67 32.93
CA GLN A 198 3.47 25.66 34.00
C GLN A 198 3.00 24.98 35.27
N SER A 199 2.09 24.00 35.17
CA SER A 199 1.53 23.28 36.32
C SER A 199 2.31 22.02 36.70
N TRP A 200 3.07 21.46 35.79
CA TRP A 200 3.65 20.15 36.00
C TRP A 200 5.07 20.04 35.43
N GLN A 201 6.00 19.64 36.30
CA GLN A 201 7.38 19.38 35.92
C GLN A 201 7.73 17.94 36.28
N THR A 202 8.14 17.16 35.30
CA THR A 202 8.42 15.72 35.42
C THR A 202 9.27 15.21 34.28
N ASN A 203 9.60 13.94 34.32
CA ASN A 203 10.07 13.20 33.15
C ASN A 203 8.87 12.46 32.54
N LEU A 204 8.48 12.80 31.31
CA LEU A 204 7.55 11.98 30.55
C LEU A 204 8.23 10.68 30.19
N VAL A 205 7.59 9.56 30.48
CA VAL A 205 8.11 8.22 30.17
C VAL A 205 7.12 7.52 29.24
N THR A 206 7.62 6.98 28.15
CA THR A 206 6.74 6.26 27.22
C THR A 206 6.00 5.11 27.91
N HIS A 207 4.74 4.94 27.55
CA HIS A 207 3.94 3.81 28.05
C HIS A 207 4.26 2.48 27.34
N HIS A 208 5.10 2.51 26.31
CA HIS A 208 5.44 1.33 25.49
C HIS A 208 6.54 0.50 26.18
N LYS A 209 6.15 -0.64 26.78
CA LYS A 209 7.04 -1.46 27.61
C LYS A 209 8.28 -2.01 26.89
N MET A 210 8.14 -2.41 25.59
CA MET A 210 9.30 -2.86 24.83
C MET A 210 10.25 -1.68 24.54
N LEU A 211 9.72 -0.52 24.16
CA LEU A 211 10.54 0.65 23.85
C LEU A 211 11.36 1.12 25.06
N LYS A 212 10.76 1.13 26.26
CA LYS A 212 11.48 1.53 27.46
C LYS A 212 12.32 0.42 28.12
N GLY A 213 12.24 -0.82 27.61
CA GLY A 213 13.06 -1.95 28.04
C GLY A 213 12.47 -2.78 29.20
N GLU A 214 11.22 -2.57 29.63
CA GLU A 214 10.55 -3.42 30.62
C GLU A 214 10.22 -4.82 30.07
N ILE A 215 10.01 -4.91 28.77
CA ILE A 215 9.89 -6.17 28.03
C ILE A 215 11.03 -6.16 27.02
N ALA A 216 11.99 -7.05 27.21
CA ALA A 216 13.16 -7.12 26.34
C ALA A 216 12.78 -7.63 24.96
N TYR A 217 13.11 -6.84 23.93
CA TYR A 217 13.11 -7.24 22.53
C TYR A 217 14.15 -6.41 21.78
N PRO A 218 15.08 -7.02 21.04
CA PRO A 218 16.14 -6.27 20.36
C PRO A 218 15.61 -5.44 19.20
N GLY A 219 16.24 -4.29 18.96
CA GLY A 219 15.99 -3.48 17.76
C GLY A 219 14.69 -2.65 17.78
N ILE A 220 13.97 -2.50 18.90
CA ILE A 220 12.79 -1.63 18.97
C ILE A 220 13.18 -0.17 18.74
N THR A 221 12.61 0.45 17.71
CA THR A 221 12.91 1.82 17.28
C THR A 221 11.84 2.83 17.69
N GLY A 222 10.60 2.39 17.97
CA GLY A 222 9.52 3.28 18.37
C GLY A 222 8.23 2.53 18.66
N GLY A 223 7.25 3.25 19.23
CA GLY A 223 5.95 2.65 19.43
C GLY A 223 4.94 3.52 20.16
N LYS A 224 3.66 3.16 20.02
CA LYS A 224 2.52 3.79 20.69
C LYS A 224 1.55 2.74 21.21
N THR A 225 1.09 2.94 22.44
CA THR A 225 0.03 2.14 23.08
C THR A 225 -1.32 2.83 22.98
N GLY A 226 -2.39 2.02 22.97
CA GLY A 226 -3.75 2.50 23.15
C GLY A 226 -4.56 1.57 24.05
N TYR A 227 -5.55 2.14 24.72
CA TYR A 227 -6.52 1.42 25.56
C TYR A 227 -7.74 2.28 25.82
N THR A 228 -8.92 1.71 25.67
CA THR A 228 -10.18 2.09 26.32
C THR A 228 -10.92 0.81 26.71
N SER A 229 -12.02 0.91 27.46
CA SER A 229 -12.85 -0.25 27.80
C SER A 229 -13.40 -0.96 26.57
N GLU A 230 -13.76 -0.21 25.53
CA GLU A 230 -14.35 -0.69 24.26
C GLU A 230 -13.28 -1.21 23.31
N THR A 231 -12.16 -0.49 23.20
CA THR A 231 -11.05 -0.80 22.29
C THR A 231 -10.25 -2.02 22.75
N LYS A 232 -10.19 -2.27 24.07
CA LYS A 232 -9.19 -3.14 24.70
C LYS A 232 -7.76 -2.66 24.40
N GLN A 233 -6.78 -3.53 24.43
CA GLN A 233 -5.38 -3.16 24.23
C GLN A 233 -5.03 -3.06 22.74
N THR A 234 -4.36 -1.97 22.35
CA THR A 234 -3.80 -1.78 21.01
C THR A 234 -2.33 -1.40 21.10
N LEU A 235 -1.56 -1.74 20.06
CA LEU A 235 -0.13 -1.44 20.01
C LEU A 235 0.31 -1.25 18.55
N ALA A 236 1.08 -0.19 18.30
CA ALA A 236 1.88 -0.03 17.09
C ALA A 236 3.35 0.02 17.52
N THR A 237 4.20 -0.76 16.86
CA THR A 237 5.62 -0.89 17.21
C THR A 237 6.45 -0.97 15.94
N THR A 238 7.64 -0.37 15.96
CA THR A 238 8.63 -0.50 14.90
C THR A 238 9.91 -1.10 15.43
N ALA A 239 10.57 -1.92 14.63
CA ALA A 239 11.82 -2.57 14.96
C ALA A 239 12.76 -2.65 13.77
N ASP A 240 14.07 -2.65 14.02
CA ASP A 240 15.14 -2.77 13.04
C ASP A 240 16.18 -3.78 13.54
N ASN A 241 16.49 -4.82 12.74
CA ASN A 241 17.53 -5.80 13.06
C ASN A 241 18.83 -5.55 12.28
N GLY A 242 18.98 -4.37 11.65
CA GLY A 242 20.12 -4.00 10.82
C GLY A 242 20.08 -4.54 9.38
N LYS A 243 19.07 -5.37 9.04
CA LYS A 243 18.89 -5.92 7.69
C LYS A 243 17.53 -5.54 7.08
N ILE A 244 16.49 -5.49 7.89
CA ILE A 244 15.13 -5.18 7.50
C ILE A 244 14.45 -4.43 8.65
N ARG A 245 13.66 -3.41 8.32
CA ARG A 245 12.85 -2.64 9.27
C ARG A 245 11.40 -3.06 9.18
N LEU A 246 10.76 -3.28 10.31
CA LEU A 246 9.39 -3.79 10.39
C LEU A 246 8.49 -2.85 11.18
N THR A 247 7.24 -2.74 10.74
CA THR A 247 6.13 -2.11 11.46
C THR A 247 5.07 -3.16 11.76
N ALA A 248 4.78 -3.36 13.04
CA ALA A 248 3.73 -4.25 13.53
C ALA A 248 2.62 -3.46 14.20
N VAL A 249 1.37 -3.79 13.90
CA VAL A 249 0.19 -3.27 14.57
C VAL A 249 -0.68 -4.42 15.04
N VAL A 250 -1.10 -4.37 16.29
CA VAL A 250 -2.06 -5.31 16.88
C VAL A 250 -3.22 -4.53 17.52
N LEU A 251 -4.45 -5.00 17.27
CA LEU A 251 -5.67 -4.38 17.75
C LEU A 251 -6.50 -5.37 18.56
N LYS A 252 -7.12 -4.85 19.63
CA LYS A 252 -8.09 -5.55 20.48
C LYS A 252 -7.52 -6.83 21.12
N SER A 253 -6.38 -6.68 21.81
CA SER A 253 -5.90 -7.72 22.73
C SER A 253 -6.62 -7.61 24.06
N ASN A 254 -7.06 -8.72 24.64
CA ASN A 254 -7.81 -8.70 25.90
C ASN A 254 -6.91 -8.37 27.09
N LEU A 255 -5.70 -8.93 27.15
CA LEU A 255 -4.78 -8.74 28.26
C LEU A 255 -3.64 -7.78 27.89
N LYS A 256 -3.15 -7.04 28.89
CA LYS A 256 -2.11 -6.02 28.72
C LYS A 256 -0.79 -6.57 28.14
N ASN A 257 -0.42 -7.81 28.44
CA ASN A 257 0.81 -8.40 27.92
C ASN A 257 0.62 -9.09 26.57
N ASP A 258 -0.60 -9.52 26.22
CA ASP A 258 -0.85 -10.23 24.96
C ASP A 258 -0.44 -9.40 23.74
N LYS A 259 -0.72 -8.08 23.72
CA LYS A 259 -0.29 -7.20 22.64
C LYS A 259 1.22 -7.20 22.42
N TYR A 260 2.03 -7.32 23.49
CA TYR A 260 3.49 -7.37 23.38
C TYR A 260 3.98 -8.74 22.91
N ASN A 261 3.37 -9.83 23.42
CA ASN A 261 3.67 -11.19 22.99
C ASN A 261 3.37 -11.36 21.49
N ASP A 262 2.20 -10.89 21.05
CA ASP A 262 1.80 -10.93 19.65
C ASP A 262 2.75 -10.10 18.77
N THR A 263 3.18 -8.93 19.24
CA THR A 263 4.16 -8.09 18.53
C THR A 263 5.51 -8.79 18.40
N ALA A 264 5.98 -9.49 19.44
CA ALA A 264 7.22 -10.28 19.37
C ALA A 264 7.09 -11.42 18.35
N ILE A 265 5.97 -12.18 18.39
CA ILE A 265 5.70 -13.24 17.40
C ILE A 265 5.71 -12.71 15.97
N LEU A 266 5.10 -11.53 15.73
CA LEU A 266 5.10 -10.90 14.43
C LEU A 266 6.50 -10.52 13.97
N PHE A 267 7.32 -9.91 14.84
CA PHE A 267 8.70 -9.54 14.51
C PHE A 267 9.58 -10.76 14.29
N ASP A 268 9.49 -11.79 15.15
CA ASP A 268 10.21 -13.05 14.97
C ASP A 268 9.86 -13.69 13.62
N TYR A 269 8.58 -13.71 13.26
CA TYR A 269 8.13 -14.19 11.94
C TYR A 269 8.72 -13.37 10.80
N GLY A 270 8.66 -12.03 10.88
CA GLY A 270 9.16 -11.14 9.84
C GLY A 270 10.68 -11.26 9.67
N PHE A 271 11.43 -11.12 10.75
CA PHE A 271 12.91 -11.17 10.71
C PHE A 271 13.47 -12.54 10.33
N LYS A 272 12.77 -13.62 10.66
CA LYS A 272 13.19 -14.98 10.33
C LYS A 272 12.91 -15.36 8.87
N ASN A 273 11.85 -14.82 8.27
CA ASN A 273 11.34 -15.35 7.00
C ASN A 273 11.54 -14.42 5.81
N PHE A 274 11.89 -13.14 6.02
CA PHE A 274 11.96 -12.16 4.94
C PHE A 274 13.31 -11.46 4.90
N GLN A 275 13.67 -11.03 3.68
CA GLN A 275 14.88 -10.27 3.40
C GLN A 275 14.64 -9.33 2.22
N HIS A 276 15.53 -8.36 2.06
CA HIS A 276 15.54 -7.49 0.89
C HIS A 276 16.23 -8.14 -0.31
N LEU A 277 15.72 -7.84 -1.49
CA LEU A 277 16.33 -8.09 -2.78
C LEU A 277 16.33 -6.78 -3.57
N THR A 278 17.42 -6.48 -4.27
CA THR A 278 17.46 -5.36 -5.21
C THR A 278 17.27 -5.84 -6.63
N ILE A 279 16.19 -5.40 -7.29
CA ILE A 279 16.01 -5.52 -8.73
C ILE A 279 16.80 -4.40 -9.36
N LYS A 280 17.76 -4.74 -10.23
CA LYS A 280 18.67 -3.75 -10.80
C LYS A 280 18.02 -2.93 -11.90
N GLN A 281 18.41 -1.66 -11.98
CA GLN A 281 18.04 -0.78 -13.09
C GLN A 281 18.31 -1.47 -14.43
N GLY A 282 17.31 -1.46 -15.33
CA GLY A 282 17.45 -2.05 -16.66
C GLY A 282 17.35 -3.58 -16.71
N GLU A 283 17.14 -4.31 -15.59
CA GLU A 283 16.81 -5.74 -15.58
C GLU A 283 15.52 -5.98 -16.40
N ILE A 284 15.58 -6.83 -17.45
CA ILE A 284 14.46 -7.03 -18.36
C ILE A 284 13.54 -8.15 -17.87
N PHE A 285 12.26 -7.84 -17.83
CA PHE A 285 11.18 -8.78 -17.55
C PHE A 285 10.28 -8.89 -18.77
N THR A 286 10.07 -10.13 -19.26
CA THR A 286 9.30 -10.37 -20.47
C THR A 286 7.97 -11.06 -20.13
N THR A 287 6.86 -10.50 -20.61
CA THR A 287 5.53 -11.08 -20.44
C THR A 287 5.26 -12.24 -21.39
N ALA A 288 4.17 -12.99 -21.16
CA ALA A 288 3.72 -14.04 -22.08
C ALA A 288 3.45 -13.53 -23.51
N GLU A 289 3.04 -12.26 -23.64
CA GLU A 289 2.85 -11.58 -24.93
C GLU A 289 4.14 -11.01 -25.54
N ARG A 290 5.32 -11.33 -24.98
CA ARG A 290 6.64 -10.85 -25.41
C ARG A 290 6.84 -9.34 -25.30
N LYS A 291 6.07 -8.65 -24.43
CA LYS A 291 6.34 -7.27 -24.04
C LYS A 291 7.47 -7.25 -23.04
N GLU A 292 8.40 -6.31 -23.17
CA GLU A 292 9.52 -6.13 -22.26
C GLU A 292 9.28 -4.95 -21.35
N PHE A 293 9.59 -5.12 -20.05
CA PHE A 293 9.52 -4.10 -19.03
C PHE A 293 10.81 -4.08 -18.21
N TYR A 294 11.14 -2.93 -17.63
CA TYR A 294 12.34 -2.75 -16.81
C TYR A 294 12.11 -1.71 -15.71
N PRO A 295 12.84 -1.77 -14.60
CA PRO A 295 12.85 -0.69 -13.61
C PRO A 295 13.76 0.46 -14.06
N ASP A 296 13.29 1.71 -13.94
CA ASP A 296 14.03 2.94 -14.30
C ASP A 296 15.21 3.23 -13.35
N LYS A 297 15.20 2.62 -12.16
CA LYS A 297 16.23 2.71 -11.13
C LYS A 297 16.29 1.40 -10.36
N ASP A 298 17.32 1.22 -9.54
CA ASP A 298 17.36 0.11 -8.58
C ASP A 298 16.11 0.13 -7.69
N VAL A 299 15.40 -0.99 -7.58
CA VAL A 299 14.18 -1.14 -6.78
C VAL A 299 14.42 -2.15 -5.67
N LEU A 300 14.31 -1.69 -4.42
CA LEU A 300 14.32 -2.56 -3.26
C LEU A 300 12.98 -3.26 -3.13
N VAL A 301 12.99 -4.58 -3.04
CA VAL A 301 11.80 -5.40 -2.83
C VAL A 301 12.02 -6.37 -1.68
N THR A 302 10.91 -6.81 -1.09
CA THR A 302 10.91 -7.83 -0.05
C THR A 302 10.61 -9.19 -0.66
N GLN A 303 11.39 -10.19 -0.27
CA GLN A 303 11.17 -11.59 -0.63
C GLN A 303 11.28 -12.47 0.60
N ARG A 304 10.79 -13.71 0.50
CA ARG A 304 11.10 -14.73 1.51
C ARG A 304 12.54 -15.21 1.39
N ILE A 305 13.12 -15.60 2.54
CA ILE A 305 14.48 -16.14 2.59
C ILE A 305 14.58 -17.51 1.89
N ASP A 306 13.51 -18.30 1.94
CA ASP A 306 13.41 -19.61 1.28
C ASP A 306 13.13 -19.54 -0.22
N GLY A 307 13.09 -18.33 -0.79
CA GLY A 307 12.96 -18.08 -2.22
C GLY A 307 11.70 -17.33 -2.60
N CYS A 308 11.68 -16.86 -3.84
CA CYS A 308 10.53 -16.21 -4.44
C CYS A 308 10.46 -16.49 -5.95
N SER A 309 9.27 -16.37 -6.52
CA SER A 309 9.06 -16.23 -7.97
C SER A 309 8.75 -14.78 -8.33
N LYS A 310 9.16 -14.38 -9.55
CA LYS A 310 8.92 -13.04 -10.09
C LYS A 310 8.03 -13.19 -11.32
N ASN A 311 6.79 -12.72 -11.25
CA ASN A 311 5.82 -12.84 -12.32
C ASN A 311 5.39 -11.47 -12.81
N ILE A 312 5.56 -11.20 -14.11
CA ILE A 312 5.21 -9.94 -14.76
C ILE A 312 3.89 -10.06 -15.51
N ALA A 313 2.94 -9.17 -15.24
CA ALA A 313 1.68 -9.06 -15.97
C ALA A 313 1.84 -8.17 -17.22
N ASN A 314 0.89 -8.26 -18.17
CA ASN A 314 0.96 -7.55 -19.46
C ASN A 314 0.89 -6.02 -19.36
N ASP A 315 0.49 -5.48 -18.22
CA ASP A 315 0.49 -4.06 -17.86
C ASP A 315 1.78 -3.59 -17.19
N GLY A 316 2.78 -4.50 -17.04
CA GLY A 316 4.06 -4.21 -16.41
C GLY A 316 4.07 -4.32 -14.90
N LEU A 317 3.02 -4.87 -14.28
CA LEU A 317 2.98 -5.09 -12.84
C LEU A 317 3.76 -6.36 -12.49
N LEU A 318 4.95 -6.19 -11.90
CA LEU A 318 5.79 -7.27 -11.39
C LEU A 318 5.30 -7.69 -10.01
N SER A 319 4.94 -8.97 -9.85
CA SER A 319 4.56 -9.58 -8.57
C SER A 319 5.70 -10.44 -8.04
N ILE A 320 6.15 -10.15 -6.83
CA ILE A 320 7.06 -10.99 -6.05
C ILE A 320 6.20 -11.94 -5.23
N GLN A 321 6.30 -13.23 -5.49
CA GLN A 321 5.47 -14.26 -4.85
C GLN A 321 6.36 -15.20 -4.05
N ASP A 322 5.88 -15.67 -2.91
CA ASP A 322 6.53 -16.72 -2.14
C ASP A 322 6.37 -18.10 -2.82
N ASN A 323 6.99 -19.13 -2.24
CA ASN A 323 6.93 -20.51 -2.76
C ASN A 323 5.52 -21.11 -2.76
N ARG A 324 4.56 -20.47 -2.08
CA ARG A 324 3.14 -20.85 -2.03
C ARG A 324 2.28 -20.07 -3.02
N GLY A 325 2.90 -19.18 -3.83
CA GLY A 325 2.21 -18.30 -4.76
C GLY A 325 1.54 -17.07 -4.12
N GLN A 326 1.75 -16.83 -2.81
CA GLN A 326 1.23 -15.64 -2.16
C GLN A 326 2.05 -14.42 -2.56
N VAL A 327 1.36 -13.35 -2.97
CA VAL A 327 2.03 -12.11 -3.37
C VAL A 327 2.53 -11.38 -2.12
N VAL A 328 3.85 -11.24 -2.02
CA VAL A 328 4.54 -10.47 -0.97
C VAL A 328 4.56 -8.99 -1.33
N GLN A 329 4.87 -8.67 -2.61
CA GLN A 329 4.98 -7.29 -3.08
C GLN A 329 4.65 -7.18 -4.55
N ARG A 330 4.21 -5.98 -4.98
CA ARG A 330 4.02 -5.61 -6.38
C ARG A 330 4.82 -4.36 -6.70
N VAL A 331 5.39 -4.32 -7.90
CA VAL A 331 6.17 -3.19 -8.42
C VAL A 331 5.73 -2.90 -9.84
N GLN A 332 5.36 -1.65 -10.13
CA GLN A 332 5.10 -1.21 -11.50
C GLN A 332 6.41 -0.97 -12.21
N LEU A 333 6.62 -1.62 -13.36
CA LEU A 333 7.78 -1.44 -14.22
C LEU A 333 7.43 -0.61 -15.44
N THR A 334 8.46 -0.01 -16.06
CA THR A 334 8.33 0.80 -17.26
C THR A 334 8.37 -0.07 -18.50
N TYR A 335 7.48 0.20 -19.47
CA TYR A 335 7.46 -0.49 -20.76
C TYR A 335 8.67 -0.11 -21.61
N LYS A 336 9.38 -1.11 -22.16
CA LYS A 336 10.46 -0.91 -23.10
C LYS A 336 9.88 -0.89 -24.52
N GLU A 337 9.83 0.32 -25.10
CA GLU A 337 9.37 0.45 -26.49
C GLU A 337 10.26 -0.37 -27.43
N PRO A 338 9.68 -1.15 -28.36
CA PRO A 338 10.46 -1.81 -29.37
C PRO A 338 11.19 -0.75 -30.22
N PRO A 339 12.42 -1.05 -30.70
CA PRO A 339 13.14 -0.12 -31.54
C PRO A 339 12.29 0.22 -32.77
N LYS A 340 12.10 1.52 -33.01
CA LYS A 340 11.39 1.98 -34.23
C LYS A 340 12.02 1.29 -35.43
N PRO A 341 11.24 0.67 -36.34
CA PRO A 341 11.80 0.05 -37.52
C PRO A 341 12.64 1.11 -38.24
N LYS A 342 13.90 0.80 -38.51
CA LYS A 342 14.73 1.63 -39.36
C LYS A 342 14.01 1.72 -40.69
N VAL A 343 13.40 2.87 -40.98
CA VAL A 343 12.88 3.17 -42.31
C VAL A 343 14.11 3.08 -43.21
N ALA A 344 14.15 1.99 -44.00
CA ALA A 344 15.18 1.86 -45.02
C ALA A 344 15.07 3.12 -45.88
N SER A 345 16.11 3.94 -45.89
CA SER A 345 16.20 5.08 -46.80
C SER A 345 16.16 4.48 -48.19
N PHE A 346 14.99 4.48 -48.81
CA PHE A 346 14.90 4.23 -50.23
C PHE A 346 15.74 5.31 -50.88
N ASN A 347 16.97 4.92 -51.30
CA ASN A 347 17.76 5.73 -52.20
C ASN A 347 16.88 6.13 -53.38
N LYS A 348 16.75 7.42 -53.60
CA LYS A 348 16.06 7.99 -54.75
C LYS A 348 16.55 7.21 -56.00
N VAL A 349 15.75 6.24 -56.46
CA VAL A 349 15.95 5.66 -57.77
C VAL A 349 15.83 6.81 -58.75
N LYS A 350 16.91 7.06 -59.49
CA LYS A 350 16.97 8.00 -60.61
C LYS A 350 15.74 7.74 -61.47
N LYS A 351 14.91 8.80 -61.64
CA LYS A 351 13.80 8.77 -62.63
C LYS A 351 14.36 8.37 -63.99
N SER A 352 14.21 7.10 -64.36
CA SER A 352 14.28 6.67 -65.74
C SER A 352 12.95 7.14 -66.39
N ASN A 353 13.08 8.01 -67.37
CA ASN A 353 11.99 8.47 -68.20
C ASN A 353 11.52 7.27 -69.03
N ASN A 354 10.49 6.58 -68.58
CA ASN A 354 9.88 5.50 -69.36
C ASN A 354 8.42 5.89 -69.72
N LYS A 355 8.25 6.53 -70.88
CA LYS A 355 6.93 6.82 -71.49
C LYS A 355 6.04 5.58 -71.64
N GLN A 356 6.59 4.38 -71.52
CA GLN A 356 5.89 3.11 -71.58
C GLN A 356 5.04 2.83 -70.35
N THR A 357 5.49 3.21 -69.14
CA THR A 357 4.78 2.99 -67.88
C THR A 357 3.55 3.91 -67.72
N GLU A 358 3.59 5.11 -68.29
CA GLU A 358 2.40 5.99 -68.27
C GLU A 358 1.29 5.48 -69.18
N LEU A 359 1.64 4.86 -70.32
CA LEU A 359 0.68 4.29 -71.27
C LEU A 359 -0.02 3.04 -70.65
N GLU A 360 0.71 2.23 -69.94
CA GLU A 360 0.15 1.02 -69.24
C GLU A 360 -0.82 1.43 -68.13
N ILE A 361 -0.51 2.44 -67.36
CA ILE A 361 -1.41 2.97 -66.32
C ILE A 361 -2.70 3.56 -66.89
N ILE A 362 -2.61 4.25 -68.02
CA ILE A 362 -3.79 4.82 -68.71
C ILE A 362 -4.66 3.68 -69.28
N ILE A 363 -4.10 2.64 -69.85
CA ILE A 363 -4.83 1.49 -70.36
C ILE A 363 -5.55 0.73 -69.23
N VAL A 364 -4.87 0.45 -68.10
CA VAL A 364 -5.48 -0.22 -66.96
C VAL A 364 -6.64 0.57 -66.37
N ASN A 365 -6.50 1.86 -66.23
CA ASN A 365 -7.57 2.73 -65.68
C ASN A 365 -8.76 2.83 -66.66
N THR A 366 -8.51 2.82 -67.99
CA THR A 366 -9.59 2.83 -69.01
C THR A 366 -10.37 1.54 -69.02
N VAL A 367 -9.69 0.39 -68.89
CA VAL A 367 -10.33 -0.94 -68.81
C VAL A 367 -11.16 -1.05 -67.52
N LEU A 368 -10.63 -0.59 -66.42
CA LEU A 368 -11.33 -0.60 -65.10
C LEU A 368 -12.61 0.26 -65.16
N GLY A 369 -12.52 1.43 -65.79
CA GLY A 369 -13.67 2.33 -66.03
C GLY A 369 -14.77 1.67 -66.85
N MET A 370 -14.41 0.98 -67.95
CA MET A 370 -15.37 0.24 -68.78
C MET A 370 -16.07 -0.90 -68.04
N ILE A 371 -15.34 -1.63 -67.18
CA ILE A 371 -15.91 -2.69 -66.38
C ILE A 371 -16.94 -2.16 -65.39
N ILE A 372 -16.65 -1.05 -64.75
CA ILE A 372 -17.60 -0.37 -63.82
C ILE A 372 -18.86 0.07 -64.54
N ILE A 373 -18.75 0.64 -65.73
CA ILE A 373 -19.88 1.06 -66.54
C ILE A 373 -20.74 -0.15 -66.98
N LEU A 374 -20.13 -1.26 -67.39
CA LEU A 374 -20.85 -2.49 -67.75
C LEU A 374 -21.59 -3.11 -66.59
N ILE A 375 -20.97 -3.10 -65.39
CA ILE A 375 -21.63 -3.56 -64.14
C ILE A 375 -22.82 -2.66 -63.84
N GLY A 376 -22.66 -1.35 -63.94
CA GLY A 376 -23.75 -0.37 -63.71
C GLY A 376 -24.93 -0.57 -64.66
N ILE A 377 -24.66 -0.81 -65.97
CA ILE A 377 -25.70 -1.13 -66.97
C ILE A 377 -26.39 -2.43 -66.66
N SER A 378 -25.65 -3.46 -66.29
CA SER A 378 -26.19 -4.81 -65.92
C SER A 378 -27.11 -4.72 -64.71
N LEU A 379 -26.74 -3.94 -63.69
CA LEU A 379 -27.56 -3.68 -62.52
C LEU A 379 -28.83 -2.88 -62.81
N ALA A 380 -28.71 -1.89 -63.68
CA ALA A 380 -29.86 -1.08 -64.18
C ALA A 380 -30.86 -1.92 -64.97
N VAL A 381 -30.39 -2.80 -65.83
CA VAL A 381 -31.23 -3.75 -66.63
C VAL A 381 -31.95 -4.74 -65.72
N ARG A 382 -31.27 -5.30 -64.72
CA ARG A 382 -31.87 -6.21 -63.72
C ARG A 382 -32.94 -5.48 -62.88
N LYS A 383 -32.69 -4.24 -62.49
CA LYS A 383 -33.68 -3.44 -61.73
C LYS A 383 -34.92 -3.08 -62.56
N LYS A 384 -34.80 -3.00 -63.89
CA LYS A 384 -35.93 -2.74 -64.78
C LYS A 384 -36.78 -4.00 -65.02
N GLN A 385 -36.16 -5.18 -65.02
CA GLN A 385 -36.87 -6.47 -65.10
C GLN A 385 -37.58 -6.88 -63.81
N SER A 386 -37.15 -6.41 -62.64
CA SER A 386 -37.80 -6.70 -61.39
C SER A 386 -38.95 -5.74 -61.01
N ARG A 387 -39.29 -4.74 -61.86
CA ARG A 387 -40.44 -3.82 -61.68
C ARG A 387 -41.56 -4.04 -62.68
N GLY A 388 -41.54 -5.15 -63.38
CA GLY A 388 -42.60 -5.50 -64.32
C GLY A 388 -43.18 -6.87 -64.02
N TYR A 389 -43.75 -7.02 -62.83
CA TYR A 389 -44.78 -8.02 -62.46
C TYR A 389 -45.61 -7.39 -61.37
#